data_584389d74be050d96da9cd52be6a2f57
#
_entry.id   584389d74be050d96da9cd52be6a2f57
#
_cell.length_a   1.000
_cell.length_b   1.000
_cell.length_c   1.000
_cell.angle_alpha   90.00
_cell.angle_beta   90.00
_cell.angle_gamma   90.00
#
_symmetry.space_group_name_H-M   'P 1'
#
loop_
_entity.id
_entity.type
_entity.pdbx_description
1 polymer ?
#
loop_
_entity_poly.entity_id
_entity_poly.type
_entity_poly.pdbx_seq_one_letter_code
_entity_poly.pdbx_strand_id
1 'polypeptide(L)'
;MKKTVYFQDLGKDRDYQEVWDLQEALLAESVGVKQYNRAQEKEGKTEFKTPKNHLLFVEHPHVYTLGKSGHIENMLANQDQLQHIHATFVRTNRGGDITYHGPEQLVGYPIFDLDQFKPDIHLYMRNLEPVSYTHLR
;
A
#
# COMPACT_ATOMS: atom_id res chain seq x y z
N MET A 1 -10.52 12.25 20.23
CA MET A 1 -9.89 10.93 20.45
C MET A 1 -8.54 10.88 19.73
N LYS A 2 -7.51 10.40 20.39
CA LYS A 2 -6.16 10.31 19.80
C LYS A 2 -6.14 9.17 18.79
N LYS A 3 -5.81 9.47 17.53
CA LYS A 3 -5.66 8.49 16.45
C LYS A 3 -4.25 7.90 16.53
N THR A 4 -4.12 6.61 16.41
CA THR A 4 -2.83 5.91 16.47
C THR A 4 -2.49 5.36 15.08
N VAL A 5 -1.27 5.60 14.65
CA VAL A 5 -0.70 5.00 13.45
C VAL A 5 0.52 4.17 13.86
N TYR A 6 0.52 2.90 13.49
CA TYR A 6 1.64 1.99 13.70
C TYR A 6 2.61 2.14 12.53
N PHE A 7 3.74 2.74 12.80
CA PHE A 7 4.80 2.93 11.80
C PHE A 7 5.78 1.75 11.82
N GLN A 8 6.15 1.28 10.63
CA GLN A 8 7.21 0.28 10.44
C GLN A 8 8.14 0.71 9.31
N ASP A 9 9.43 0.76 9.60
CA ASP A 9 10.47 0.82 8.59
C ASP A 9 10.90 -0.62 8.27
N LEU A 10 10.56 -1.10 7.07
CA LEU A 10 10.89 -2.44 6.61
C LEU A 10 12.33 -2.53 6.07
N GLY A 11 13.02 -1.39 5.95
CA GLY A 11 14.38 -1.32 5.44
C GLY A 11 14.48 -1.41 3.93
N LYS A 12 15.69 -1.81 3.50
CA LYS A 12 16.08 -1.85 2.08
C LYS A 12 16.01 -3.26 1.52
N ASP A 13 16.03 -3.35 0.19
CA ASP A 13 16.12 -4.59 -0.57
C ASP A 13 15.02 -5.61 -0.21
N ARG A 14 13.82 -5.11 0.01
CA ARG A 14 12.66 -5.94 0.36
C ARG A 14 11.87 -6.30 -0.90
N ASP A 15 11.70 -7.60 -1.10
CA ASP A 15 10.95 -8.15 -2.23
C ASP A 15 9.54 -7.53 -2.32
N TYR A 16 9.14 -7.17 -3.55
CA TYR A 16 7.87 -6.50 -3.77
C TYR A 16 6.67 -7.39 -3.41
N GLN A 17 6.71 -8.68 -3.76
CA GLN A 17 5.62 -9.61 -3.46
C GLN A 17 5.49 -9.85 -1.95
N GLU A 18 6.60 -10.01 -1.25
CA GLU A 18 6.62 -10.16 0.20
C GLU A 18 5.95 -8.97 0.91
N VAL A 19 6.26 -7.75 0.48
CA VAL A 19 5.67 -6.54 1.06
C VAL A 19 4.21 -6.38 0.65
N TRP A 20 3.83 -6.80 -0.55
CA TRP A 20 2.43 -6.85 -0.96
C TRP A 20 1.62 -7.81 -0.09
N ASP A 21 2.12 -9.02 0.14
CA ASP A 21 1.47 -10.02 0.99
C ASP A 21 1.28 -9.49 2.43
N LEU A 22 2.26 -8.76 2.96
CA LEU A 22 2.13 -8.08 4.24
C LEU A 22 1.00 -7.04 4.25
N GLN A 23 0.89 -6.22 3.19
CA GLN A 23 -0.19 -5.23 3.07
C GLN A 23 -1.56 -5.90 3.02
N GLU A 24 -1.71 -6.98 2.26
CA GLU A 24 -2.96 -7.76 2.17
C GLU A 24 -3.34 -8.36 3.55
N ALA A 25 -2.37 -8.86 4.30
CA ALA A 25 -2.60 -9.38 5.65
C ALA A 25 -3.09 -8.29 6.62
N LEU A 26 -2.46 -7.11 6.60
CA LEU A 26 -2.86 -5.98 7.45
C LEU A 26 -4.24 -5.43 7.06
N LEU A 27 -4.55 -5.39 5.76
CA LEU A 27 -5.88 -5.02 5.27
C LEU A 27 -6.94 -6.03 5.71
N ALA A 28 -6.66 -7.33 5.59
CA ALA A 28 -7.57 -8.40 6.02
C ALA A 28 -7.85 -8.33 7.53
N GLU A 29 -6.86 -8.03 8.36
CA GLU A 29 -7.06 -7.80 9.80
C GLU A 29 -8.05 -6.65 10.04
N SER A 30 -7.87 -5.52 9.36
CA SER A 30 -8.77 -4.36 9.49
C SER A 30 -10.20 -4.67 9.02
N VAL A 31 -10.34 -5.38 7.91
CA VAL A 31 -11.65 -5.83 7.40
C VAL A 31 -12.33 -6.77 8.39
N GLY A 32 -11.58 -7.72 8.97
CA GLY A 32 -12.08 -8.65 9.98
C GLY A 32 -12.61 -7.93 11.23
N VAL A 33 -11.91 -6.90 11.69
CA VAL A 33 -12.39 -6.06 12.82
C VAL A 33 -13.72 -5.36 12.47
N LYS A 34 -13.84 -4.81 11.27
CA LYS A 34 -15.08 -4.17 10.81
C LYS A 34 -16.24 -5.16 10.68
N GLN A 35 -15.98 -6.36 10.20
CA GLN A 35 -16.99 -7.42 10.11
C GLN A 35 -17.46 -7.86 11.52
N TYR A 36 -16.52 -8.02 12.46
CA TYR A 36 -16.84 -8.29 13.86
C TYR A 36 -17.75 -7.20 14.44
N ASN A 37 -17.40 -5.92 14.27
CA ASN A 37 -18.18 -4.81 14.78
C ASN A 37 -19.62 -4.78 14.21
N ARG A 38 -19.78 -5.04 12.91
CA ARG A 38 -21.10 -5.14 12.27
C ARG A 38 -21.94 -6.29 12.83
N ALA A 39 -21.31 -7.41 13.16
CA ALA A 39 -22.00 -8.54 13.79
C ALA A 39 -22.45 -8.18 15.22
N GLN A 40 -21.58 -7.53 16.00
CA GLN A 40 -21.94 -7.05 17.37
C GLN A 40 -23.12 -6.07 17.32
N GLU A 41 -23.10 -5.13 16.38
CA GLU A 41 -24.18 -4.14 16.21
C GLU A 41 -25.53 -4.82 15.90
N LYS A 42 -25.53 -5.83 15.01
CA LYS A 42 -26.74 -6.60 14.68
C LYS A 42 -27.32 -7.37 15.86
N GLU A 43 -26.45 -7.79 16.79
CA GLU A 43 -26.83 -8.50 18.02
C GLU A 43 -27.18 -7.54 19.17
N GLY A 44 -27.15 -6.23 18.95
CA GLY A 44 -27.40 -5.21 19.97
C GLY A 44 -26.30 -5.12 21.04
N LYS A 45 -25.11 -5.62 20.75
CA LYS A 45 -23.95 -5.54 21.63
C LYS A 45 -23.15 -4.26 21.37
N THR A 46 -22.40 -3.81 22.38
CA THR A 46 -21.65 -2.54 22.33
C THR A 46 -20.12 -2.75 22.44
N GLU A 47 -19.66 -3.98 22.38
CA GLU A 47 -18.23 -4.31 22.40
C GLU A 47 -17.64 -4.16 21.00
N PHE A 48 -17.17 -2.96 20.67
CA PHE A 48 -16.54 -2.68 19.39
C PHE A 48 -15.01 -2.66 19.50
N LYS A 49 -14.35 -3.13 18.45
CA LYS A 49 -12.88 -3.06 18.28
C LYS A 49 -12.53 -1.94 17.31
N THR A 50 -11.36 -1.35 17.48
CA THR A 50 -10.86 -0.31 16.57
C THR A 50 -9.87 -0.93 15.59
N PRO A 51 -10.09 -0.82 14.26
CA PRO A 51 -9.10 -1.21 13.27
C PRO A 51 -7.80 -0.42 13.47
N LYS A 52 -6.67 -1.08 13.24
CA LYS A 52 -5.37 -0.42 13.30
C LYS A 52 -5.05 0.30 11.99
N ASN A 53 -4.36 1.43 12.11
CA ASN A 53 -3.80 2.15 10.97
C ASN A 53 -2.31 1.87 10.90
N HIS A 54 -1.81 1.49 9.74
CA HIS A 54 -0.41 1.17 9.51
C HIS A 54 0.20 2.09 8.46
N LEU A 55 1.47 2.47 8.67
CA LEU A 55 2.29 3.14 7.68
C LEU A 55 3.60 2.37 7.56
N LEU A 56 3.84 1.79 6.38
CA LEU A 56 5.05 1.05 6.09
C LEU A 56 5.95 1.90 5.20
N PHE A 57 7.24 1.98 5.55
CA PHE A 57 8.27 2.50 4.66
C PHE A 57 9.18 1.37 4.22
N VAL A 58 9.57 1.40 2.95
CA VAL A 58 10.38 0.34 2.36
C VAL A 58 11.16 0.86 1.16
N GLU A 59 12.28 0.21 0.87
CA GLU A 59 13.02 0.34 -0.37
C GLU A 59 13.05 -1.03 -1.06
N HIS A 60 12.55 -1.09 -2.29
CA HIS A 60 12.52 -2.33 -3.07
C HIS A 60 13.79 -2.49 -3.93
N PRO A 61 14.18 -3.72 -4.26
CA PRO A 61 15.08 -3.95 -5.39
C PRO A 61 14.43 -3.51 -6.71
N HIS A 62 15.16 -3.57 -7.80
CA HIS A 62 14.62 -3.22 -9.12
C HIS A 62 13.39 -4.05 -9.45
N VAL A 63 12.22 -3.41 -9.56
CA VAL A 63 10.95 -4.06 -9.91
C VAL A 63 10.09 -3.17 -10.80
N TYR A 64 9.58 -3.75 -11.88
CA TYR A 64 8.54 -3.15 -12.70
C TYR A 64 7.19 -3.76 -12.33
N THR A 65 6.20 -2.94 -12.11
CA THR A 65 4.84 -3.38 -11.81
C THR A 65 3.87 -2.94 -12.90
N LEU A 66 3.00 -3.84 -13.34
CA LEU A 66 1.94 -3.57 -14.31
C LEU A 66 0.58 -3.56 -13.60
N GLY A 67 -0.11 -2.43 -13.65
CA GLY A 67 -1.46 -2.28 -13.10
C GLY A 67 -2.54 -2.93 -13.97
N LYS A 68 -3.77 -2.98 -13.46
CA LYS A 68 -4.92 -3.61 -14.15
C LYS A 68 -5.25 -3.05 -15.52
N SER A 69 -5.08 -1.75 -15.69
CA SER A 69 -5.32 -1.03 -16.95
C SER A 69 -4.05 -0.81 -17.76
N GLY A 70 -2.94 -1.44 -17.34
CA GLY A 70 -1.68 -1.31 -18.02
C GLY A 70 -1.56 -2.18 -19.25
N HIS A 71 -0.84 -1.68 -20.24
CA HIS A 71 -0.51 -2.37 -21.47
C HIS A 71 0.95 -2.80 -21.44
N ILE A 72 1.20 -4.10 -21.60
CA ILE A 72 2.55 -4.66 -21.58
C ILE A 72 3.45 -4.03 -22.65
N GLU A 73 2.86 -3.56 -23.74
CA GLU A 73 3.57 -2.89 -24.84
C GLU A 73 4.22 -1.57 -24.38
N ASN A 74 3.74 -0.96 -23.30
CA ASN A 74 4.33 0.24 -22.71
C ASN A 74 5.63 -0.07 -21.96
N MET A 75 5.94 -1.32 -21.74
CA MET A 75 7.19 -1.75 -21.15
C MET A 75 8.29 -1.76 -22.21
N LEU A 76 9.17 -0.78 -22.15
CA LEU A 76 10.25 -0.62 -23.13
C LEU A 76 11.38 -1.63 -22.97
N ALA A 77 11.53 -2.23 -21.78
CA ALA A 77 12.54 -3.23 -21.49
C ALA A 77 12.05 -4.64 -21.80
N ASN A 78 12.82 -5.42 -22.54
CA ASN A 78 12.56 -6.82 -22.78
C ASN A 78 13.08 -7.71 -21.62
N GLN A 79 12.81 -9.02 -21.66
CA GLN A 79 13.23 -9.95 -20.61
C GLN A 79 14.74 -10.00 -20.41
N ASP A 80 15.52 -9.96 -21.49
CA ASP A 80 16.98 -10.01 -21.40
C ASP A 80 17.54 -8.76 -20.73
N GLN A 81 16.97 -7.60 -21.04
CA GLN A 81 17.34 -6.34 -20.39
C GLN A 81 16.98 -6.34 -18.90
N LEU A 82 15.81 -6.88 -18.52
CA LEU A 82 15.42 -7.02 -17.13
C LEU A 82 16.36 -7.94 -16.36
N GLN A 83 16.75 -9.07 -16.94
CA GLN A 83 17.71 -9.99 -16.34
C GLN A 83 19.08 -9.32 -16.17
N HIS A 84 19.52 -8.55 -17.16
CA HIS A 84 20.82 -7.87 -17.11
C HIS A 84 20.92 -6.86 -15.95
N ILE A 85 19.84 -6.19 -15.61
CA ILE A 85 19.77 -5.23 -14.49
C ILE A 85 19.25 -5.88 -13.19
N HIS A 86 19.08 -7.19 -13.18
CA HIS A 86 18.48 -7.93 -12.04
C HIS A 86 17.10 -7.40 -11.60
N ALA A 87 16.29 -6.93 -12.54
CA ALA A 87 14.95 -6.44 -12.27
C ALA A 87 13.91 -7.56 -12.35
N THR A 88 12.92 -7.50 -11.48
CA THR A 88 11.74 -8.36 -11.54
C THR A 88 10.57 -7.65 -12.21
N PHE A 89 9.57 -8.43 -12.65
CA PHE A 89 8.33 -7.93 -13.21
C PHE A 89 7.14 -8.55 -12.48
N VAL A 90 6.22 -7.72 -11.99
CA VAL A 90 5.06 -8.17 -11.21
C VAL A 90 3.78 -7.57 -11.80
N ARG A 91 2.79 -8.42 -12.06
CA ARG A 91 1.42 -7.98 -12.35
C ARG A 91 0.69 -7.73 -11.05
N THR A 92 0.05 -6.57 -10.94
CA THR A 92 -0.61 -6.13 -9.72
C THR A 92 -2.11 -5.90 -9.93
N ASN A 93 -2.85 -5.80 -8.84
CA ASN A 93 -4.27 -5.45 -8.85
C ASN A 93 -4.53 -3.93 -8.67
N ARG A 94 -3.46 -3.09 -8.58
CA ARG A 94 -3.59 -1.64 -8.50
C ARG A 94 -4.09 -1.03 -9.81
N GLY A 95 -4.59 0.19 -9.75
CA GLY A 95 -4.86 1.00 -10.94
C GLY A 95 -3.56 1.47 -11.63
N GLY A 96 -3.71 2.07 -12.81
CA GLY A 96 -2.59 2.62 -13.58
C GLY A 96 -1.89 1.60 -14.49
N ASP A 97 -0.85 2.08 -15.13
CA ASP A 97 -0.04 1.35 -16.12
C ASP A 97 1.26 0.81 -15.49
N ILE A 98 2.38 0.89 -16.16
CA ILE A 98 3.68 0.46 -15.66
C ILE A 98 4.24 1.46 -14.65
N THR A 99 4.79 0.92 -13.55
CA THR A 99 5.53 1.69 -12.55
C THR A 99 6.82 0.95 -12.22
N TYR A 100 7.89 1.71 -12.02
CA TYR A 100 9.18 1.20 -11.57
C TYR A 100 9.43 1.59 -10.11
N HIS A 101 9.93 0.64 -9.34
CA HIS A 101 10.54 0.87 -8.03
C HIS A 101 11.97 0.33 -8.03
N GLY A 102 12.85 0.95 -7.26
CA GLY A 102 14.24 0.53 -7.18
C GLY A 102 14.99 1.09 -5.98
N PRO A 103 16.28 0.73 -5.85
CA PRO A 103 17.16 1.25 -4.80
C PRO A 103 17.16 2.78 -4.74
N GLU A 104 17.27 3.32 -3.52
CA GLU A 104 17.23 4.75 -3.21
C GLU A 104 15.87 5.42 -3.43
N GLN A 105 14.84 4.68 -3.82
CA GLN A 105 13.46 5.16 -3.89
C GLN A 105 12.71 4.74 -2.61
N LEU A 106 12.40 5.70 -1.76
CA LEU A 106 11.55 5.47 -0.59
C LEU A 106 10.10 5.27 -1.03
N VAL A 107 9.52 4.13 -0.67
CA VAL A 107 8.11 3.82 -0.91
C VAL A 107 7.36 3.79 0.42
N GLY A 108 6.25 4.52 0.48
CA GLY A 108 5.34 4.53 1.63
C GLY A 108 4.03 3.81 1.31
N TYR A 109 3.64 2.87 2.17
CA TYR A 109 2.36 2.15 2.07
C TYR A 109 1.47 2.49 3.28
N PRO A 110 0.51 3.41 3.13
CA PRO A 110 -0.49 3.68 4.16
C PRO A 110 -1.64 2.67 4.05
N ILE A 111 -1.94 1.96 5.14
CA ILE A 111 -3.09 1.06 5.28
C ILE A 111 -3.95 1.63 6.41
N PHE A 112 -4.89 2.50 6.07
CA PHE A 112 -5.67 3.29 7.02
C PHE A 112 -7.15 2.96 6.94
N ASP A 113 -7.79 2.92 8.09
CA ASP A 113 -9.25 2.94 8.18
C ASP A 113 -9.75 4.40 8.10
N LEU A 114 -10.24 4.80 6.92
CA LEU A 114 -10.65 6.18 6.67
C LEU A 114 -11.87 6.62 7.50
N ASP A 115 -12.66 5.69 8.04
CA ASP A 115 -13.76 6.03 8.95
C ASP A 115 -13.26 6.70 10.24
N GLN A 116 -12.01 6.43 10.62
CA GLN A 116 -11.37 7.11 11.76
C GLN A 116 -10.88 8.52 11.43
N PHE A 117 -10.86 8.91 10.15
CA PHE A 117 -10.40 10.22 9.67
C PHE A 117 -11.54 10.97 8.99
N LYS A 118 -11.51 10.99 7.67
CA LYS A 118 -12.61 11.44 6.82
C LYS A 118 -12.84 10.35 5.76
N PRO A 119 -14.05 9.76 5.67
CA PRO A 119 -14.34 8.71 4.70
C PRO A 119 -14.56 9.28 3.28
N ASP A 120 -13.56 10.01 2.80
CA ASP A 120 -13.51 10.63 1.47
C ASP A 120 -12.14 10.33 0.84
N ILE A 121 -12.13 9.38 -0.09
CA ILE A 121 -10.90 8.94 -0.76
C ILE A 121 -10.26 10.04 -1.60
N HIS A 122 -11.04 10.92 -2.21
CA HIS A 122 -10.50 12.01 -3.01
C HIS A 122 -9.81 13.06 -2.14
N LEU A 123 -10.41 13.39 -0.98
CA LEU A 123 -9.79 14.28 -0.02
C LEU A 123 -8.53 13.65 0.57
N TYR A 124 -8.56 12.36 0.88
CA TYR A 124 -7.40 11.62 1.36
C TYR A 124 -6.22 11.70 0.38
N MET A 125 -6.45 11.41 -0.89
CA MET A 125 -5.44 11.50 -1.94
C MET A 125 -4.88 12.93 -2.08
N ARG A 126 -5.75 13.93 -2.12
CA ARG A 126 -5.33 15.34 -2.19
C ARG A 126 -4.51 15.81 -0.99
N ASN A 127 -4.75 15.24 0.19
CA ASN A 127 -3.98 15.57 1.39
C ASN A 127 -2.59 14.91 1.39
N LEU A 128 -2.42 13.76 0.72
CA LEU A 128 -1.12 13.11 0.59
C LEU A 128 -0.18 13.84 -0.38
N GLU A 129 -0.70 14.42 -1.45
CA GLU A 129 0.09 15.11 -2.48
C GLU A 129 0.95 16.25 -1.91
N PRO A 130 0.42 17.22 -1.13
CA PRO A 130 1.23 18.29 -0.57
C PRO A 130 2.29 17.79 0.41
N VAL A 131 1.98 16.77 1.22
CA VAL A 131 2.92 16.19 2.19
C VAL A 131 4.14 15.61 1.48
N SER A 132 3.91 14.77 0.46
CA SER A 132 5.01 14.18 -0.32
C SER A 132 5.82 15.24 -1.08
N TYR A 133 5.15 16.26 -1.60
CA TYR A 133 5.80 17.31 -2.37
C TYR A 133 6.62 18.28 -1.52
N THR A 134 6.15 18.62 -0.31
CA THR A 134 6.76 19.66 0.54
C THR A 134 7.72 19.11 1.60
N HIS A 135 7.55 17.87 2.05
CA HIS A 135 8.29 17.30 3.17
C HIS A 135 9.24 16.16 2.79
N LEU A 136 9.05 15.51 1.63
CA LEU A 136 9.88 14.40 1.15
C LEU A 136 10.78 14.80 -0.03
N ARG A 137 10.86 16.05 -0.35
CA ARG A 137 11.66 16.61 -1.45
C ARG A 137 13.13 16.83 -1.06
#